data_6d084649c375482529ee4faaa2d7a62e
#
_entry.id   6d084649c375482529ee4faaa2d7a62e
#
_cell.length_a   1.000
_cell.length_b   1.000
_cell.length_c   1.000
_cell.angle_alpha   90.00
_cell.angle_beta   90.00
_cell.angle_gamma   90.00
#
_symmetry.space_group_name_H-M   'P 1'
#
loop_
_entity.id
_entity.type
_entity.pdbx_description
1 polymer ?
#
loop_
_entity_poly.entity_id
_entity_poly.type
_entity_poly.pdbx_seq_one_letter_code
_entity_poly.pdbx_strand_id
1 'polypeptide(L)'
;MSKMFKSRKPIKNCLLLEFNTQKDLALAFCRVEEYYEGQPKLNRNYTSFVDFIDFFMKDDGSINYFNYWSGFNIPGDVFKEWFQKEMSDKTKWEIALSQEVALKLDMDSPFYVIGGKKGDMNVIDHEIAHALYYMDESYKAEMEEMNYNFFKQHRMQYSKMVKKLKKMGYGENVIKDEVQAYMSTSKKSELVNDFGLNYDTIKPMITQYRKVLSWYNTSKK
;
A
#
# COMPACT_ATOMS: atom_id res chain seq x y z
N MET A 1 13.32 2.92 26.11
CA MET A 1 12.22 2.29 25.34
C MET A 1 12.74 1.92 23.97
N SER A 2 12.58 0.67 23.52
CA SER A 2 12.94 0.30 22.15
C SER A 2 12.01 1.05 21.19
N LYS A 3 12.59 1.66 20.16
CA LYS A 3 11.78 2.37 19.14
C LYS A 3 10.83 1.37 18.47
N MET A 4 9.54 1.63 18.42
CA MET A 4 8.51 0.74 17.85
C MET A 4 8.79 0.41 16.39
N PHE A 5 9.42 1.32 15.68
CA PHE A 5 9.77 1.20 14.26
C PHE A 5 11.10 1.90 13.96
N LYS A 6 11.67 1.59 12.80
CA LYS A 6 12.69 2.41 12.15
C LYS A 6 12.02 3.16 11.00
N SER A 7 12.48 4.38 10.70
CA SER A 7 11.97 5.16 9.59
C SER A 7 13.08 5.60 8.66
N ARG A 8 12.79 5.62 7.36
CA ARG A 8 13.65 6.17 6.30
C ARG A 8 12.82 6.74 5.17
N LYS A 9 13.43 7.56 4.33
CA LYS A 9 12.82 8.06 3.08
C LYS A 9 13.35 7.23 1.92
N PRO A 10 12.55 6.31 1.35
CA PRO A 10 12.99 5.54 0.18
C PRO A 10 13.07 6.41 -1.07
N ILE A 11 12.16 7.36 -1.21
CA ILE A 11 12.12 8.40 -2.25
C ILE A 11 11.77 9.75 -1.61
N LYS A 12 11.99 10.85 -2.36
CA LYS A 12 11.71 12.20 -1.87
C LYS A 12 10.25 12.31 -1.37
N ASN A 13 10.08 12.89 -0.19
CA ASN A 13 8.80 13.12 0.50
C ASN A 13 7.92 11.86 0.69
N CYS A 14 8.52 10.68 0.72
CA CYS A 14 7.89 9.43 1.11
C CYS A 14 8.55 8.89 2.37
N LEU A 15 7.76 8.54 3.38
CA LEU A 15 8.24 8.00 4.65
C LEU A 15 7.87 6.52 4.76
N LEU A 16 8.89 5.67 4.85
CA LEU A 16 8.73 4.26 5.19
C LEU A 16 8.99 4.06 6.69
N LEU A 17 8.04 3.39 7.35
CA LEU A 17 8.16 2.93 8.73
C LEU A 17 8.24 1.41 8.75
N GLU A 18 9.37 0.87 9.24
CA GLU A 18 9.63 -0.56 9.34
C GLU A 18 9.42 -1.05 10.78
N PHE A 19 8.38 -1.83 11.00
CA PHE A 19 7.99 -2.36 12.30
C PHE A 19 8.61 -3.72 12.59
N ASN A 20 8.91 -3.99 13.87
CA ASN A 20 9.46 -5.27 14.28
C ASN A 20 8.39 -6.39 14.30
N THR A 21 7.13 -6.03 14.56
CA THR A 21 6.01 -6.98 14.62
C THR A 21 4.86 -6.57 13.72
N GLN A 22 4.14 -7.57 13.20
CA GLN A 22 2.92 -7.36 12.43
C GLN A 22 1.84 -6.64 13.24
N LYS A 23 1.73 -6.97 14.53
CA LYS A 23 0.76 -6.35 15.44
C LYS A 23 1.01 -4.84 15.61
N ASP A 24 2.27 -4.42 15.82
CA ASP A 24 2.59 -2.99 15.97
C ASP A 24 2.34 -2.22 14.67
N LEU A 25 2.68 -2.83 13.52
CA LEU A 25 2.40 -2.29 12.20
C LEU A 25 0.88 -2.06 12.02
N ALA A 26 0.08 -3.09 12.26
CA ALA A 26 -1.36 -2.99 12.12
C ALA A 26 -1.98 -1.96 13.10
N LEU A 27 -1.56 -1.94 14.36
CA LEU A 27 -2.06 -0.97 15.36
C LEU A 27 -1.72 0.49 15.01
N ALA A 28 -0.68 0.72 14.19
CA ALA A 28 -0.36 2.06 13.73
C ALA A 28 -1.20 2.50 12.52
N PHE A 29 -1.60 1.55 11.66
CA PHE A 29 -2.17 1.87 10.34
C PHE A 29 -3.63 1.46 10.16
N CYS A 30 -4.13 0.45 10.89
CA CYS A 30 -5.41 -0.21 10.57
C CYS A 30 -6.60 0.75 10.43
N ARG A 31 -6.74 1.76 11.31
CA ARG A 31 -7.89 2.67 11.22
C ARG A 31 -7.76 3.68 10.09
N VAL A 32 -6.56 4.18 9.81
CA VAL A 32 -6.34 5.07 8.67
C VAL A 32 -6.47 4.32 7.34
N GLU A 33 -6.10 3.07 7.30
CA GLU A 33 -6.30 2.18 6.15
C GLU A 33 -7.79 1.96 5.86
N GLU A 34 -8.58 1.59 6.87
CA GLU A 34 -10.03 1.43 6.73
C GLU A 34 -10.74 2.75 6.40
N TYR A 35 -10.20 3.87 6.87
CA TYR A 35 -10.66 5.18 6.46
C TYR A 35 -10.38 5.44 4.97
N TYR A 36 -9.24 4.99 4.46
CA TYR A 36 -8.80 5.20 3.08
C TYR A 36 -9.50 4.26 2.09
N GLU A 37 -9.34 2.95 2.26
CA GLU A 37 -9.76 1.92 1.31
C GLU A 37 -10.68 0.86 1.91
N GLY A 38 -11.11 1.07 3.15
CA GLY A 38 -11.81 0.07 3.94
C GLY A 38 -13.22 -0.26 3.48
N GLN A 39 -13.88 -1.05 4.31
CA GLN A 39 -15.28 -1.45 4.11
C GLN A 39 -16.16 -0.22 3.91
N PRO A 40 -17.22 -0.28 3.09
CA PRO A 40 -18.06 0.87 2.75
C PRO A 40 -18.59 1.65 3.96
N LYS A 41 -18.79 0.99 5.10
CA LYS A 41 -19.23 1.64 6.35
C LYS A 41 -18.12 2.43 7.04
N LEU A 42 -16.86 2.09 6.83
CA LEU A 42 -15.68 2.69 7.47
C LEU A 42 -14.94 3.65 6.54
N ASN A 43 -15.13 3.50 5.22
CA ASN A 43 -14.47 4.34 4.22
C ASN A 43 -14.87 5.81 4.40
N ARG A 44 -13.88 6.70 4.57
CA ARG A 44 -14.03 8.12 4.85
C ARG A 44 -14.87 8.45 6.11
N ASN A 45 -15.21 7.44 6.91
CA ASN A 45 -15.86 7.61 8.20
C ASN A 45 -14.86 7.41 9.33
N TYR A 46 -14.81 8.39 10.23
CA TYR A 46 -14.03 8.20 11.45
C TYR A 46 -14.68 7.13 12.33
N THR A 47 -13.86 6.20 12.78
CA THR A 47 -14.27 5.11 13.67
C THR A 47 -13.41 5.15 14.92
N SER A 48 -14.01 5.15 16.11
CA SER A 48 -13.26 5.03 17.36
C SER A 48 -12.49 3.73 17.43
N PHE A 49 -11.44 3.65 18.26
CA PHE A 49 -10.68 2.40 18.37
C PHE A 49 -11.55 1.26 18.91
N VAL A 50 -12.47 1.55 19.81
CA VAL A 50 -13.41 0.54 20.36
C VAL A 50 -14.36 0.06 19.27
N ASP A 51 -15.02 0.97 18.53
CA ASP A 51 -15.92 0.61 17.44
C ASP A 51 -15.22 -0.16 16.32
N PHE A 52 -13.95 0.20 16.04
CA PHE A 52 -13.12 -0.53 15.09
C PHE A 52 -12.87 -1.97 15.55
N ILE A 53 -12.51 -2.14 16.81
CA ILE A 53 -12.30 -3.47 17.40
C ILE A 53 -13.59 -4.29 17.36
N ASP A 54 -14.71 -3.71 17.78
CA ASP A 54 -16.01 -4.38 17.80
C ASP A 54 -16.48 -4.76 16.39
N PHE A 55 -16.21 -3.92 15.38
CA PHE A 55 -16.56 -4.19 13.99
C PHE A 55 -15.82 -5.43 13.42
N PHE A 56 -14.55 -5.61 13.80
CA PHE A 56 -13.71 -6.71 13.31
C PHE A 56 -13.58 -7.88 14.28
N MET A 57 -14.21 -7.79 15.46
CA MET A 57 -14.24 -8.88 16.44
C MET A 57 -15.17 -10.00 15.96
N LYS A 58 -14.69 -11.23 16.06
CA LYS A 58 -15.49 -12.43 15.80
C LYS A 58 -16.26 -12.85 17.04
N ASP A 59 -17.22 -13.77 16.87
CA ASP A 59 -18.03 -14.33 17.96
C ASP A 59 -17.18 -15.01 19.05
N ASP A 60 -15.98 -15.51 18.69
CA ASP A 60 -15.03 -16.11 19.63
C ASP A 60 -14.11 -15.10 20.34
N GLY A 61 -14.33 -13.78 20.12
CA GLY A 61 -13.53 -12.70 20.67
C GLY A 61 -12.18 -12.48 19.98
N SER A 62 -11.86 -13.22 18.93
CA SER A 62 -10.63 -13.04 18.17
C SER A 62 -10.73 -11.89 17.16
N ILE A 63 -9.60 -11.22 16.91
CA ILE A 63 -9.48 -10.16 15.90
C ILE A 63 -8.40 -10.55 14.91
N ASN A 64 -8.81 -11.05 13.74
CA ASN A 64 -7.87 -11.45 12.71
C ASN A 64 -7.37 -10.29 11.85
N TYR A 65 -7.95 -9.10 11.96
CA TYR A 65 -7.62 -7.92 11.15
C TYR A 65 -6.14 -7.58 11.19
N PHE A 66 -5.49 -7.71 12.35
CA PHE A 66 -4.08 -7.39 12.51
C PHE A 66 -3.12 -8.24 11.66
N ASN A 67 -3.61 -9.34 11.09
CA ASN A 67 -2.85 -10.21 10.18
C ASN A 67 -3.36 -10.13 8.72
N TYR A 68 -4.32 -9.25 8.44
CA TYR A 68 -4.97 -9.18 7.14
C TYR A 68 -4.08 -8.55 6.08
N TRP A 69 -3.44 -7.42 6.41
CA TRP A 69 -2.57 -6.67 5.53
C TRP A 69 -1.11 -6.87 5.91
N SER A 70 -0.25 -7.14 4.93
CA SER A 70 1.19 -7.30 5.13
C SER A 70 1.97 -5.99 5.01
N GLY A 71 1.40 -5.01 4.31
CA GLY A 71 1.88 -3.64 4.16
C GLY A 71 0.74 -2.66 4.23
N PHE A 72 1.06 -1.38 4.34
CA PHE A 72 0.12 -0.27 4.36
C PHE A 72 0.69 0.89 3.56
N ASN A 73 -0.18 1.60 2.86
CA ASN A 73 0.21 2.78 2.09
C ASN A 73 -0.86 3.85 2.18
N ILE A 74 -0.47 5.04 2.61
CA ILE A 74 -1.42 6.14 2.87
C ILE A 74 -0.97 7.40 2.11
N PRO A 75 -1.78 7.88 1.15
CA PRO A 75 -1.57 9.17 0.52
C PRO A 75 -1.58 10.32 1.53
N GLY A 76 -0.79 11.35 1.27
CA GLY A 76 -0.60 12.45 2.20
C GLY A 76 -1.85 13.27 2.51
N ASP A 77 -2.74 13.45 1.53
CA ASP A 77 -4.03 14.11 1.71
C ASP A 77 -4.96 13.32 2.64
N VAL A 78 -5.03 12.01 2.43
CA VAL A 78 -5.79 11.09 3.31
C VAL A 78 -5.24 11.11 4.73
N PHE A 79 -3.90 11.05 4.86
CA PHE A 79 -3.23 11.12 6.15
C PHE A 79 -3.56 12.40 6.91
N LYS A 80 -3.46 13.56 6.24
CA LYS A 80 -3.82 14.86 6.83
C LYS A 80 -5.28 14.88 7.28
N GLU A 81 -6.20 14.51 6.39
CA GLU A 81 -7.63 14.50 6.66
C GLU A 81 -7.97 13.65 7.89
N TRP A 82 -7.40 12.44 7.97
CA TRP A 82 -7.65 11.53 9.08
C TRP A 82 -7.04 12.04 10.40
N PHE A 83 -5.81 12.57 10.38
CA PHE A 83 -5.14 13.08 11.59
C PHE A 83 -5.62 14.44 12.06
N GLN A 84 -6.28 15.25 11.22
CA GLN A 84 -6.92 16.50 11.61
C GLN A 84 -8.25 16.29 12.34
N LYS A 85 -8.89 15.14 12.21
CA LYS A 85 -10.10 14.83 12.97
C LYS A 85 -9.76 14.75 14.45
N GLU A 86 -10.63 15.36 15.28
CA GLU A 86 -10.49 15.29 16.74
C GLU A 86 -10.56 13.84 17.17
N MET A 87 -9.47 13.36 17.77
CA MET A 87 -9.33 11.96 18.12
C MET A 87 -8.80 11.86 19.54
N SER A 88 -9.72 11.88 20.50
CA SER A 88 -9.41 11.67 21.91
C SER A 88 -8.94 10.25 22.23
N ASP A 89 -9.15 9.30 21.31
CA ASP A 89 -8.87 7.88 21.47
C ASP A 89 -7.73 7.37 20.57
N LYS A 90 -6.87 8.27 20.06
CA LYS A 90 -5.66 7.84 19.32
C LYS A 90 -4.79 6.92 20.17
N THR A 91 -4.46 5.79 19.59
CA THR A 91 -3.54 4.85 20.23
C THR A 91 -2.12 5.41 20.27
N LYS A 92 -1.29 4.88 21.15
CA LYS A 92 0.15 5.27 21.21
C LYS A 92 0.90 5.03 19.91
N TRP A 93 0.47 4.04 19.10
CA TRP A 93 1.07 3.73 17.80
C TRP A 93 0.70 4.77 16.74
N GLU A 94 -0.55 5.22 16.71
CA GLU A 94 -1.03 6.27 15.82
C GLU A 94 -0.42 7.63 16.19
N ILE A 95 -0.28 7.92 17.48
CA ILE A 95 0.42 9.12 17.96
C ILE A 95 1.89 9.11 17.51
N ALA A 96 2.59 7.98 17.69
CA ALA A 96 3.97 7.86 17.27
C ALA A 96 4.14 7.96 15.74
N LEU A 97 3.20 7.38 14.98
CA LEU A 97 3.14 7.52 13.53
C LEU A 97 2.99 8.99 13.12
N SER A 98 2.00 9.70 13.68
CA SER A 98 1.76 11.11 13.32
C SER A 98 2.93 12.01 13.66
N GLN A 99 3.57 11.80 14.80
CA GLN A 99 4.76 12.56 15.21
C GLN A 99 5.95 12.33 14.26
N GLU A 100 6.18 11.09 13.85
CA GLU A 100 7.28 10.78 12.94
C GLU A 100 7.04 11.37 11.53
N VAL A 101 5.78 11.35 11.05
CA VAL A 101 5.39 12.00 9.79
C VAL A 101 5.62 13.50 9.87
N ALA A 102 5.09 14.18 10.89
CA ALA A 102 5.24 15.63 11.07
C ALA A 102 6.72 16.05 11.21
N LEU A 103 7.55 15.21 11.82
CA LEU A 103 8.99 15.49 12.00
C LEU A 103 9.78 15.35 10.70
N LYS A 104 9.38 14.44 9.81
CA LYS A 104 10.24 14.03 8.69
C LYS A 104 9.76 14.44 7.31
N LEU A 105 8.47 14.71 7.13
CA LEU A 105 7.92 15.06 5.82
C LEU A 105 7.58 16.54 5.73
N ASP A 106 7.72 17.07 4.53
CA ASP A 106 7.16 18.35 4.16
C ASP A 106 5.66 18.16 3.91
N MET A 107 4.85 18.59 4.89
CA MET A 107 3.40 18.42 4.85
C MET A 107 2.70 19.43 3.94
N ASP A 108 3.39 20.46 3.44
CA ASP A 108 2.82 21.43 2.50
C ASP A 108 2.94 20.98 1.04
N SER A 109 3.80 19.99 0.78
CA SER A 109 3.96 19.33 -0.51
C SER A 109 3.25 17.95 -0.53
N PRO A 110 2.96 17.36 -1.70
CA PRO A 110 2.50 15.98 -1.77
C PRO A 110 3.48 15.03 -1.08
N PHE A 111 2.96 14.14 -0.23
CA PHE A 111 3.75 13.14 0.48
C PHE A 111 3.04 11.80 0.56
N TYR A 112 3.79 10.77 0.94
CA TYR A 112 3.27 9.42 1.08
C TYR A 112 3.83 8.72 2.32
N VAL A 113 3.02 7.89 2.96
CA VAL A 113 3.43 7.15 4.16
C VAL A 113 3.26 5.66 3.92
N ILE A 114 4.33 4.92 4.10
CA ILE A 114 4.37 3.47 3.93
C ILE A 114 4.64 2.80 5.28
N GLY A 115 3.89 1.75 5.59
CA GLY A 115 4.12 0.86 6.70
C GLY A 115 4.47 -0.55 6.22
N GLY A 116 5.53 -1.13 6.73
CA GLY A 116 5.91 -2.49 6.41
C GLY A 116 6.60 -3.22 7.56
N LYS A 117 6.63 -4.55 7.50
CA LYS A 117 7.38 -5.34 8.45
C LYS A 117 8.86 -5.34 8.05
N LYS A 118 9.73 -5.15 9.02
CA LYS A 118 11.18 -5.13 8.83
C LYS A 118 11.68 -6.38 8.11
N GLY A 119 12.39 -6.16 7.00
CA GLY A 119 12.97 -7.22 6.19
C GLY A 119 12.05 -7.83 5.14
N ASP A 120 10.78 -7.43 5.07
CA ASP A 120 9.85 -7.84 4.01
C ASP A 120 9.97 -6.92 2.78
N MET A 121 11.09 -7.06 2.08
CA MET A 121 11.41 -6.18 0.95
C MET A 121 10.41 -6.29 -0.21
N ASN A 122 9.77 -7.44 -0.41
CA ASN A 122 8.78 -7.57 -1.50
C ASN A 122 7.54 -6.70 -1.23
N VAL A 123 7.05 -6.72 0.01
CA VAL A 123 5.93 -5.86 0.44
C VAL A 123 6.35 -4.40 0.36
N ILE A 124 7.52 -4.05 0.89
CA ILE A 124 8.03 -2.68 0.87
C ILE A 124 8.17 -2.13 -0.55
N ASP A 125 8.71 -2.93 -1.48
CA ASP A 125 8.86 -2.51 -2.89
C ASP A 125 7.48 -2.35 -3.57
N HIS A 126 6.49 -3.16 -3.18
CA HIS A 126 5.11 -3.02 -3.64
C HIS A 126 4.50 -1.68 -3.19
N GLU A 127 4.63 -1.35 -1.91
CA GLU A 127 4.13 -0.07 -1.39
C GLU A 127 4.90 1.15 -1.97
N ILE A 128 6.18 1.00 -2.30
CA ILE A 128 6.95 2.05 -3.01
C ILE A 128 6.41 2.26 -4.43
N ALA A 129 5.96 1.20 -5.12
CA ALA A 129 5.37 1.34 -6.44
C ALA A 129 4.07 2.18 -6.39
N HIS A 130 3.22 1.98 -5.37
CA HIS A 130 2.05 2.83 -5.12
C HIS A 130 2.43 4.28 -4.83
N ALA A 131 3.44 4.49 -3.98
CA ALA A 131 3.92 5.84 -3.66
C ALA A 131 4.40 6.60 -4.90
N LEU A 132 5.17 5.94 -5.79
CA LEU A 132 5.60 6.51 -7.05
C LEU A 132 4.42 6.82 -7.97
N TYR A 133 3.47 5.90 -8.07
CA TYR A 133 2.28 6.07 -8.90
C TYR A 133 1.40 7.25 -8.45
N TYR A 134 1.34 7.49 -7.14
CA TYR A 134 0.63 8.62 -6.57
C TYR A 134 1.38 9.95 -6.70
N MET A 135 2.70 9.96 -6.47
CA MET A 135 3.48 11.21 -6.33
C MET A 135 4.18 11.67 -7.61
N ASP A 136 4.39 10.80 -8.60
CA ASP A 136 5.16 11.09 -9.80
C ASP A 136 4.34 10.87 -11.07
N GLU A 137 3.87 11.97 -11.66
CA GLU A 137 3.04 11.93 -12.86
C GLU A 137 3.73 11.26 -14.06
N SER A 138 5.06 11.37 -14.16
CA SER A 138 5.83 10.73 -15.24
C SER A 138 5.85 9.20 -15.05
N TYR A 139 6.08 8.74 -13.82
CA TYR A 139 6.00 7.32 -13.49
C TYR A 139 4.60 6.77 -13.76
N LYS A 140 3.57 7.47 -13.29
CA LYS A 140 2.17 7.10 -13.49
C LYS A 140 1.84 6.96 -14.98
N ALA A 141 2.20 7.97 -15.78
CA ALA A 141 1.94 7.95 -17.22
C ALA A 141 2.63 6.77 -17.92
N GLU A 142 3.90 6.50 -17.58
CA GLU A 142 4.65 5.37 -18.13
C GLU A 142 4.02 4.03 -17.74
N MET A 143 3.60 3.87 -16.47
CA MET A 143 2.95 2.64 -16.01
C MET A 143 1.54 2.46 -16.60
N GLU A 144 0.78 3.52 -16.81
CA GLU A 144 -0.51 3.44 -17.51
C GLU A 144 -0.35 3.03 -18.98
N GLU A 145 0.67 3.53 -19.67
CA GLU A 145 1.01 3.08 -21.02
C GLU A 145 1.39 1.60 -21.04
N MET A 146 2.19 1.15 -20.07
CA MET A 146 2.55 -0.26 -19.94
C MET A 146 1.34 -1.14 -19.64
N ASN A 147 0.41 -0.70 -18.79
CA ASN A 147 -0.85 -1.40 -18.54
C ASN A 147 -1.69 -1.51 -19.81
N TYR A 148 -1.77 -0.44 -20.60
CA TYR A 148 -2.44 -0.47 -21.91
C TYR A 148 -1.79 -1.46 -22.87
N ASN A 149 -0.45 -1.48 -22.95
CA ASN A 149 0.30 -2.41 -23.76
C ASN A 149 0.11 -3.86 -23.29
N PHE A 150 0.04 -4.10 -21.98
CA PHE A 150 -0.27 -5.41 -21.40
C PHE A 150 -1.66 -5.87 -21.83
N PHE A 151 -2.67 -5.01 -21.70
CA PHE A 151 -4.02 -5.31 -22.18
C PHE A 151 -4.04 -5.61 -23.68
N LYS A 152 -3.37 -4.80 -24.49
CA LYS A 152 -3.39 -4.93 -25.96
C LYS A 152 -2.70 -6.20 -26.45
N GLN A 153 -1.53 -6.54 -25.88
CA GLN A 153 -0.70 -7.66 -26.35
C GLN A 153 -1.06 -9.00 -25.70
N HIS A 154 -1.57 -8.96 -24.44
CA HIS A 154 -1.83 -10.14 -23.62
C HIS A 154 -3.22 -10.08 -22.94
N ARG A 155 -4.24 -9.75 -23.71
CA ARG A 155 -5.61 -9.46 -23.22
C ARG A 155 -6.15 -10.50 -22.22
N MET A 156 -5.95 -11.79 -22.49
CA MET A 156 -6.41 -12.85 -21.58
C MET A 156 -5.68 -12.84 -20.24
N GLN A 157 -4.37 -12.58 -20.24
CA GLN A 157 -3.57 -12.52 -19.01
C GLN A 157 -3.94 -11.30 -18.19
N TYR A 158 -4.06 -10.13 -18.83
CA TYR A 158 -4.54 -8.89 -18.18
C TYR A 158 -5.93 -9.09 -17.56
N SER A 159 -6.87 -9.68 -18.30
CA SER A 159 -8.23 -9.94 -17.81
C SER A 159 -8.26 -10.90 -16.61
N LYS A 160 -7.40 -11.91 -16.57
CA LYS A 160 -7.25 -12.80 -15.40
C LYS A 160 -6.77 -12.02 -14.19
N MET A 161 -5.75 -11.17 -14.35
CA MET A 161 -5.20 -10.35 -13.30
C MET A 161 -6.26 -9.40 -12.72
N VAL A 162 -6.93 -8.63 -13.57
CA VAL A 162 -8.02 -7.73 -13.16
C VAL A 162 -9.13 -8.47 -12.44
N LYS A 163 -9.56 -9.63 -12.96
CA LYS A 163 -10.58 -10.46 -12.30
C LYS A 163 -10.16 -10.92 -10.90
N LYS A 164 -8.89 -11.28 -10.74
CA LYS A 164 -8.36 -11.70 -9.44
C LYS A 164 -8.30 -10.52 -8.47
N LEU A 165 -7.82 -9.35 -8.90
CA LEU A 165 -7.78 -8.13 -8.08
C LEU A 165 -9.19 -7.74 -7.59
N LYS A 166 -10.18 -7.72 -8.47
CA LYS A 166 -11.59 -7.49 -8.09
C LYS A 166 -12.10 -8.52 -7.08
N LYS A 167 -11.73 -9.81 -7.24
CA LYS A 167 -12.08 -10.86 -6.28
C LYS A 167 -11.40 -10.65 -4.90
N MET A 168 -10.23 -10.01 -4.87
CA MET A 168 -9.54 -9.62 -3.64
C MET A 168 -10.16 -8.38 -2.97
N GLY A 169 -11.11 -7.70 -3.62
CA GLY A 169 -11.84 -6.56 -3.08
C GLY A 169 -11.42 -5.20 -3.62
N TYR A 170 -10.41 -5.14 -4.51
CA TYR A 170 -9.94 -3.86 -5.08
C TYR A 170 -11.01 -3.20 -5.98
N GLY A 171 -11.24 -1.91 -5.77
CA GLY A 171 -12.16 -1.10 -6.56
C GLY A 171 -11.63 -0.76 -7.95
N GLU A 172 -12.54 -0.40 -8.87
CA GLU A 172 -12.18 -0.05 -10.26
C GLU A 172 -11.15 1.08 -10.36
N ASN A 173 -11.20 2.04 -9.46
CA ASN A 173 -10.33 3.21 -9.41
C ASN A 173 -8.86 2.88 -9.10
N VAL A 174 -8.57 1.77 -8.41
CA VAL A 174 -7.21 1.36 -8.02
C VAL A 174 -6.64 0.24 -8.89
N ILE A 175 -7.47 -0.41 -9.75
CA ILE A 175 -7.03 -1.57 -10.54
C ILE A 175 -5.76 -1.31 -11.37
N LYS A 176 -5.64 -0.13 -11.97
CA LYS A 176 -4.45 0.19 -12.80
C LYS A 176 -3.18 0.29 -11.95
N ASP A 177 -3.31 0.89 -10.78
CA ASP A 177 -2.24 1.00 -9.81
C ASP A 177 -1.83 -0.38 -9.29
N GLU A 178 -2.78 -1.21 -8.89
CA GLU A 178 -2.53 -2.58 -8.47
C GLU A 178 -1.84 -3.42 -9.56
N VAL A 179 -2.30 -3.33 -10.80
CA VAL A 179 -1.67 -4.08 -11.92
C VAL A 179 -0.20 -3.71 -12.04
N GLN A 180 0.17 -2.41 -12.03
CA GLN A 180 1.56 -2.00 -12.14
C GLN A 180 2.39 -2.43 -10.91
N ALA A 181 1.85 -2.32 -9.70
CA ALA A 181 2.52 -2.70 -8.47
C ALA A 181 2.82 -4.22 -8.45
N TYR A 182 1.83 -5.07 -8.71
CA TYR A 182 2.02 -6.51 -8.80
C TYR A 182 2.95 -6.92 -9.94
N MET A 183 2.82 -6.34 -11.14
CA MET A 183 3.70 -6.65 -12.27
C MET A 183 5.15 -6.26 -12.01
N SER A 184 5.38 -5.20 -11.24
CA SER A 184 6.71 -4.69 -10.92
C SER A 184 7.40 -5.50 -9.81
N THR A 185 6.65 -6.05 -8.84
CA THR A 185 7.22 -6.52 -7.56
C THR A 185 6.97 -7.98 -7.26
N SER A 186 5.89 -8.59 -7.78
CA SER A 186 5.52 -9.97 -7.45
C SER A 186 6.54 -11.01 -7.89
N LYS A 187 6.69 -12.05 -7.06
CA LYS A 187 7.46 -13.24 -7.43
C LYS A 187 6.77 -14.02 -8.54
N LYS A 188 7.55 -14.81 -9.29
CA LYS A 188 6.99 -15.72 -10.32
C LYS A 188 5.89 -16.62 -9.75
N SER A 189 6.11 -17.18 -8.55
CA SER A 189 5.14 -18.07 -7.89
C SER A 189 3.80 -17.39 -7.64
N GLU A 190 3.79 -16.15 -7.22
CA GLU A 190 2.59 -15.36 -6.96
C GLU A 190 1.82 -15.08 -8.27
N LEU A 191 2.52 -14.58 -9.30
CA LEU A 191 1.89 -14.33 -10.61
C LEU A 191 1.28 -15.60 -11.21
N VAL A 192 1.91 -16.75 -11.01
CA VAL A 192 1.42 -18.04 -11.53
C VAL A 192 0.31 -18.63 -10.66
N ASN A 193 0.54 -18.74 -9.35
CA ASN A 193 -0.35 -19.48 -8.45
C ASN A 193 -1.58 -18.67 -8.04
N ASP A 194 -1.38 -17.38 -7.75
CA ASP A 194 -2.45 -16.55 -7.21
C ASP A 194 -3.25 -15.84 -8.31
N PHE A 195 -2.54 -15.34 -9.33
CA PHE A 195 -3.17 -14.67 -10.49
C PHE A 195 -3.48 -15.60 -11.66
N GLY A 196 -2.93 -16.82 -11.71
CA GLY A 196 -3.13 -17.78 -12.79
C GLY A 196 -2.53 -17.33 -14.13
N LEU A 197 -1.45 -16.54 -14.08
CA LEU A 197 -0.80 -16.02 -15.28
C LEU A 197 0.18 -17.01 -15.89
N ASN A 198 0.29 -17.00 -17.21
CA ASN A 198 1.37 -17.72 -17.90
C ASN A 198 2.63 -16.84 -17.89
N TYR A 199 3.52 -17.09 -16.92
CA TYR A 199 4.70 -16.27 -16.68
C TYR A 199 5.63 -16.20 -17.90
N ASP A 200 5.85 -17.29 -18.62
CA ASP A 200 6.79 -17.33 -19.73
C ASP A 200 6.30 -16.45 -20.91
N THR A 201 4.98 -16.40 -21.10
CA THR A 201 4.35 -15.53 -22.11
C THR A 201 4.50 -14.04 -21.81
N ILE A 202 4.46 -13.64 -20.52
CA ILE A 202 4.47 -12.23 -20.11
C ILE A 202 5.81 -11.79 -19.50
N LYS A 203 6.80 -12.68 -19.42
CA LYS A 203 8.12 -12.39 -18.83
C LYS A 203 8.82 -11.15 -19.42
N PRO A 204 8.81 -10.90 -20.74
CA PRO A 204 9.41 -9.69 -21.30
C PRO A 204 8.77 -8.41 -20.75
N MET A 205 7.46 -8.41 -20.59
CA MET A 205 6.70 -7.29 -20.04
C MET A 205 6.99 -7.08 -18.55
N ILE A 206 6.98 -8.14 -17.74
CA ILE A 206 7.39 -8.08 -16.33
C ILE A 206 8.78 -7.45 -16.17
N THR A 207 9.72 -7.82 -17.06
CA THR A 207 11.07 -7.26 -17.07
C THR A 207 11.05 -5.74 -17.30
N GLN A 208 10.18 -5.25 -18.18
CA GLN A 208 10.02 -3.81 -18.43
C GLN A 208 9.45 -3.09 -17.21
N TYR A 209 8.36 -3.58 -16.60
CA TYR A 209 7.78 -3.01 -15.38
C TYR A 209 8.84 -2.87 -14.27
N ARG A 210 9.60 -3.93 -14.03
CA ARG A 210 10.67 -3.93 -13.02
C ARG A 210 11.79 -2.95 -13.34
N LYS A 211 12.16 -2.82 -14.60
CA LYS A 211 13.19 -1.86 -15.03
C LYS A 211 12.73 -0.42 -14.78
N VAL A 212 11.50 -0.09 -15.11
CA VAL A 212 10.93 1.24 -14.86
C VAL A 212 10.89 1.52 -13.36
N LEU A 213 10.31 0.64 -12.54
CA LEU A 213 10.29 0.80 -11.09
C LEU A 213 11.70 0.99 -10.51
N SER A 214 12.67 0.17 -10.91
CA SER A 214 14.06 0.27 -10.45
C SER A 214 14.71 1.60 -10.81
N TRP A 215 14.46 2.10 -12.02
CA TRP A 215 14.99 3.39 -12.46
C TRP A 215 14.44 4.54 -11.61
N TYR A 216 13.12 4.62 -11.43
CA TYR A 216 12.48 5.66 -10.62
C TYR A 216 12.88 5.56 -9.15
N ASN A 217 12.96 4.37 -8.58
CA ASN A 217 13.38 4.16 -7.20
C ASN A 217 14.83 4.59 -6.94
N THR A 218 15.69 4.57 -7.96
CA THR A 218 17.08 5.04 -7.85
C THR A 218 17.26 6.51 -8.14
N SER A 219 16.51 7.07 -9.10
CA SER A 219 16.64 8.47 -9.55
C SER A 219 15.92 9.48 -8.63
N LYS A 220 14.99 9.02 -7.76
CA LYS A 220 14.17 9.87 -6.86
C LYS A 220 14.57 9.78 -5.38
N LYS A 221 15.73 9.20 -5.07
CA LYS A 221 16.30 9.14 -3.70
C LYS A 221 16.78 10.48 -3.18
#